data_ab412edd2075f8ecf4b90c83bc4726b8
#
_entry.id   ab412edd2075f8ecf4b90c83bc4726b8
#
_cell.length_a   1.000
_cell.length_b   1.000
_cell.length_c   1.000
_cell.angle_alpha   90.00
_cell.angle_beta   90.00
_cell.angle_gamma   90.00
#
_symmetry.space_group_name_H-M   'P 1'
#
loop_
_entity.id
_entity.type
_entity.pdbx_description
1 polymer ?
#
loop_
_entity_poly.entity_id
_entity_poly.type
_entity_poly.pdbx_seq_one_letter_code
_entity_poly.pdbx_strand_id
1 'polypeptide(L)'
;LAKRSNGAFDPTIGRLTRLWNIEGDNPKVPSKQEIKNTLEDTGYTKIHLEKVESQNTANTKKNVDKDIKDNTAKNKETSEDTSQNTNTNESVSSIYIGDKCTLDLGAVGKGIACDVVQDYLKKQKKVSGAVIAVGGSILLYGSKADSSNWNVAVQNPRGQDGEAMGVLSLSGTTNVSTSGDYEKYFMQDGKRYHHILDPSTGYPADSGLISVTIVSDSGLLSDGLSTACFVLGKEKGQKLLETYGAEGIFIDQNKKVTVTKGLKDKFTILNEEYKQ
;
A
#
# COMPACT_ATOMS: atom_id res chain seq x y z
N LEU A 1 -7.38 -7.33 3.18
CA LEU A 1 -7.74 -6.67 1.92
C LEU A 1 -7.95 -7.69 0.81
N ALA A 2 -7.01 -8.61 0.54
CA ALA A 2 -7.08 -9.59 -0.55
C ALA A 2 -8.41 -10.37 -0.59
N LYS A 3 -8.81 -10.95 0.54
CA LYS A 3 -10.08 -11.67 0.64
C LYS A 3 -11.31 -10.78 0.37
N ARG A 4 -11.33 -9.54 0.89
CA ARG A 4 -12.48 -8.64 0.72
C ARG A 4 -12.58 -8.03 -0.69
N SER A 5 -11.44 -7.89 -1.38
CA SER A 5 -11.39 -7.46 -2.77
C SER A 5 -11.57 -8.63 -3.76
N ASN A 6 -11.83 -9.86 -3.26
CA ASN A 6 -11.90 -11.07 -4.09
C ASN A 6 -10.65 -11.26 -4.97
N GLY A 7 -9.48 -10.96 -4.41
CA GLY A 7 -8.18 -11.11 -5.08
C GLY A 7 -7.79 -9.96 -6.00
N ALA A 8 -8.58 -8.90 -6.14
CA ALA A 8 -8.17 -7.72 -6.92
C ALA A 8 -6.93 -7.03 -6.34
N PHE A 9 -6.76 -7.07 -5.03
CA PHE A 9 -5.48 -6.88 -4.37
C PHE A 9 -4.94 -8.27 -3.99
N ASP A 10 -3.81 -8.65 -4.53
CA ASP A 10 -3.16 -9.92 -4.19
C ASP A 10 -1.65 -9.72 -3.99
N PRO A 11 -1.13 -9.90 -2.78
CA PRO A 11 0.30 -9.71 -2.53
C PRO A 11 1.17 -10.84 -3.12
N THR A 12 0.60 -11.89 -3.71
CA THR A 12 1.36 -13.01 -4.28
C THR A 12 1.74 -12.82 -5.75
N ILE A 13 1.49 -11.65 -6.33
CA ILE A 13 1.75 -11.35 -7.75
C ILE A 13 3.23 -11.13 -8.10
N GLY A 14 4.16 -11.28 -7.15
CA GLY A 14 5.56 -10.91 -7.36
C GLY A 14 6.26 -11.60 -8.53
N ARG A 15 5.86 -12.84 -8.89
CA ARG A 15 6.34 -13.48 -10.11
C ARG A 15 5.77 -12.86 -11.37
N LEU A 16 4.50 -12.43 -11.30
CA LEU A 16 3.82 -11.78 -12.41
C LEU A 16 4.44 -10.40 -12.67
N THR A 17 4.69 -9.61 -11.61
CA THR A 17 5.39 -8.32 -11.69
C THR A 17 6.75 -8.47 -12.36
N ARG A 18 7.54 -9.48 -11.95
CA ARG A 18 8.85 -9.77 -12.57
C ARG A 18 8.73 -10.21 -14.02
N LEU A 19 7.71 -11.00 -14.37
CA LEU A 19 7.50 -11.47 -15.74
C LEU A 19 7.25 -10.31 -16.70
N TRP A 20 6.40 -9.35 -16.30
CA TRP A 20 6.11 -8.15 -17.08
C TRP A 20 7.27 -7.17 -17.13
N ASN A 21 8.07 -7.09 -16.04
CA ASN A 21 9.24 -6.22 -15.91
C ASN A 21 9.00 -4.78 -16.36
N ILE A 22 7.82 -4.23 -16.05
CA ILE A 22 7.36 -2.92 -16.56
C ILE A 22 8.29 -1.78 -16.14
N GLU A 23 8.88 -1.90 -14.96
CA GLU A 23 9.82 -0.91 -14.40
C GLU A 23 11.29 -1.19 -14.77
N GLY A 24 11.58 -2.25 -15.49
CA GLY A 24 12.95 -2.63 -15.86
C GLY A 24 13.37 -2.06 -17.21
N ASP A 25 14.64 -2.28 -17.56
CA ASP A 25 15.27 -1.72 -18.77
C ASP A 25 14.67 -2.26 -20.08
N ASN A 26 14.08 -3.46 -20.07
CA ASN A 26 13.53 -4.12 -21.25
C ASN A 26 12.13 -4.70 -20.98
N PRO A 27 11.12 -3.88 -20.76
CA PRO A 27 9.77 -4.36 -20.58
C PRO A 27 9.24 -4.98 -21.89
N LYS A 28 8.47 -6.06 -21.77
CA LYS A 28 7.86 -6.73 -22.92
C LYS A 28 6.51 -7.32 -22.54
N VAL A 29 5.65 -7.48 -23.51
CA VAL A 29 4.40 -8.25 -23.34
C VAL A 29 4.77 -9.74 -23.27
N PRO A 30 4.55 -10.43 -22.13
CA PRO A 30 4.80 -11.86 -22.02
C PRO A 30 3.86 -12.66 -22.91
N SER A 31 4.27 -13.86 -23.30
CA SER A 31 3.39 -14.79 -24.01
C SER A 31 2.23 -15.24 -23.12
N LYS A 32 1.12 -15.62 -23.73
CA LYS A 32 -0.05 -16.17 -23.02
C LYS A 32 0.32 -17.39 -22.16
N GLN A 33 1.27 -18.21 -22.61
CA GLN A 33 1.70 -19.39 -21.88
C GLN A 33 2.52 -19.03 -20.64
N GLU A 34 3.43 -18.06 -20.74
CA GLU A 34 4.19 -17.55 -19.59
C GLU A 34 3.28 -16.96 -18.52
N ILE A 35 2.29 -16.16 -18.93
CA ILE A 35 1.29 -15.59 -18.02
C ILE A 35 0.50 -16.71 -17.33
N LYS A 36 -0.04 -17.66 -18.11
CA LYS A 36 -0.81 -18.79 -17.57
C LYS A 36 0.00 -19.59 -16.54
N ASN A 37 1.24 -19.94 -16.86
CA ASN A 37 2.11 -20.70 -15.95
C ASN A 37 2.42 -19.92 -14.66
N THR A 38 2.55 -18.59 -14.77
CA THR A 38 2.81 -17.72 -13.60
C THR A 38 1.58 -17.57 -12.71
N LEU A 39 0.38 -17.50 -13.30
CA LEU A 39 -0.88 -17.44 -12.56
C LEU A 39 -1.15 -18.71 -11.73
N GLU A 40 -0.68 -19.88 -12.16
CA GLU A 40 -0.80 -21.13 -11.38
C GLU A 40 -0.12 -21.02 -10.01
N ASP A 41 0.94 -20.22 -9.90
CA ASP A 41 1.68 -19.98 -8.66
C ASP A 41 1.19 -18.73 -7.89
N THR A 42 0.23 -17.98 -8.43
CA THR A 42 -0.35 -16.77 -7.83
C THR A 42 -1.66 -17.11 -7.10
N GLY A 43 -1.98 -16.36 -6.05
CA GLY A 43 -3.23 -16.49 -5.31
C GLY A 43 -3.05 -16.31 -3.80
N TYR A 44 -3.69 -15.29 -3.22
CA TYR A 44 -3.61 -14.98 -1.79
C TYR A 44 -4.06 -16.14 -0.88
N THR A 45 -4.86 -17.08 -1.39
CA THR A 45 -5.28 -18.29 -0.68
C THR A 45 -4.14 -19.27 -0.40
N LYS A 46 -2.99 -19.07 -1.04
CA LYS A 46 -1.75 -19.84 -0.81
C LYS A 46 -0.93 -19.30 0.37
N ILE A 47 -1.39 -18.20 0.99
CA ILE A 47 -0.78 -17.63 2.19
C ILE A 47 -1.51 -18.21 3.41
N HIS A 48 -0.74 -18.84 4.29
CA HIS A 48 -1.22 -19.33 5.58
C HIS A 48 -0.52 -18.58 6.71
N LEU A 49 -1.32 -18.08 7.66
CA LEU A 49 -0.84 -17.38 8.85
C LEU A 49 -1.07 -18.28 10.05
N GLU A 50 -0.02 -18.61 10.80
CA GLU A 50 -0.10 -19.31 12.07
C GLU A 50 0.29 -18.36 13.19
N LYS A 51 -0.61 -18.22 14.18
CA LYS A 51 -0.29 -17.57 15.43
C LYS A 51 0.32 -18.62 16.36
N VAL A 52 1.60 -18.47 16.66
CA VAL A 52 2.24 -19.28 17.69
C VAL A 52 2.02 -18.57 19.01
N GLU A 53 1.12 -19.09 19.86
CA GLU A 53 1.08 -18.68 21.27
C GLU A 53 2.41 -19.07 21.91
N SER A 54 3.10 -18.10 22.49
CA SER A 54 4.34 -18.36 23.22
C SER A 54 4.06 -19.32 24.38
N GLN A 55 4.27 -20.61 24.15
CA GLN A 55 4.35 -21.55 25.28
C GLN A 55 5.55 -21.13 26.11
N ASN A 56 5.31 -20.92 27.43
CA ASN A 56 6.27 -20.56 28.45
C ASN A 56 7.68 -21.05 28.15
N THR A 57 8.59 -20.14 27.85
CA THR A 57 10.03 -20.37 27.68
C THR A 57 10.76 -20.70 29.00
N ALA A 58 10.08 -21.30 29.97
CA ALA A 58 10.72 -21.74 31.20
C ALA A 58 11.58 -23.02 31.04
N ASN A 59 11.41 -23.78 29.96
CA ASN A 59 12.13 -25.05 29.75
C ASN A 59 13.27 -25.03 28.73
N THR A 60 13.44 -23.95 27.96
CA THR A 60 14.49 -23.88 26.92
C THR A 60 15.82 -23.30 27.43
N LYS A 61 15.85 -22.65 28.61
CA LYS A 61 17.10 -22.14 29.21
C LYS A 61 17.99 -23.21 29.84
N LYS A 62 17.52 -24.44 30.03
CA LYS A 62 18.34 -25.50 30.63
C LYS A 62 19.27 -26.24 29.68
N ASN A 63 19.12 -26.12 28.39
CA ASN A 63 19.93 -26.86 27.41
C ASN A 63 20.94 -26.00 26.64
N VAL A 64 20.96 -24.67 26.78
CA VAL A 64 21.93 -23.80 26.09
C VAL A 64 23.14 -23.45 26.99
N ASP A 65 23.03 -23.62 28.30
CA ASP A 65 24.14 -23.30 29.25
C ASP A 65 25.21 -24.39 29.38
N LYS A 66 25.18 -25.45 28.55
CA LYS A 66 26.17 -26.54 28.67
C LYS A 66 27.33 -26.48 27.68
N ASP A 67 27.22 -25.65 26.61
CA ASP A 67 28.25 -25.63 25.57
C ASP A 67 29.04 -24.33 25.44
N ILE A 68 28.89 -23.38 26.38
CA ILE A 68 29.72 -22.16 26.39
C ILE A 68 30.38 -22.01 27.79
N LYS A 69 31.31 -22.90 28.10
CA LYS A 69 32.36 -22.69 29.08
C LYS A 69 33.68 -23.05 28.45
N ASP A 70 34.20 -22.15 27.67
CA ASP A 70 35.63 -21.88 27.55
C ASP A 70 35.83 -20.62 26.68
N ASN A 71 36.70 -19.75 27.25
CA ASN A 71 37.20 -18.48 26.70
C ASN A 71 36.33 -17.23 26.86
N THR A 72 36.51 -16.48 27.94
CA THR A 72 37.29 -15.23 28.00
C THR A 72 37.14 -14.54 29.33
N ALA A 73 38.22 -14.42 30.03
CA ALA A 73 38.38 -13.49 31.17
C ALA A 73 38.73 -12.09 30.61
N LYS A 74 38.23 -11.06 31.33
CA LYS A 74 38.55 -9.63 31.31
C LYS A 74 37.64 -8.74 30.47
N ASN A 75 36.66 -8.09 31.08
CA ASN A 75 36.73 -6.68 31.47
C ASN A 75 35.45 -6.31 32.22
N LYS A 76 35.67 -5.81 33.46
CA LYS A 76 34.67 -5.17 34.32
C LYS A 76 34.53 -3.72 33.84
N GLU A 77 33.32 -3.31 33.50
CA GLU A 77 32.84 -1.95 33.74
C GLU A 77 31.34 -2.01 34.04
N THR A 78 30.98 -1.39 35.16
CA THR A 78 29.67 -1.28 35.74
C THR A 78 28.80 -0.26 34.98
N SER A 79 27.65 -0.68 34.53
CA SER A 79 26.51 0.23 34.29
C SER A 79 25.24 -0.45 34.83
N GLU A 80 24.64 0.18 35.85
CA GLU A 80 23.34 -0.20 36.39
C GLU A 80 22.28 0.03 35.31
N ASP A 81 21.70 -1.06 34.83
CA ASP A 81 20.56 -1.02 33.91
C ASP A 81 19.31 -1.49 34.66
N THR A 82 18.46 -0.52 34.98
CA THR A 82 17.12 -0.74 35.52
C THR A 82 16.20 -1.24 34.39
N SER A 83 16.29 -2.51 34.08
CA SER A 83 15.35 -3.16 33.19
C SER A 83 14.00 -3.35 33.87
N GLN A 84 13.06 -2.47 33.59
CA GLN A 84 11.63 -2.74 33.84
C GLN A 84 11.20 -3.92 33.00
N ASN A 85 10.90 -5.02 33.65
CA ASN A 85 10.41 -6.26 33.08
C ASN A 85 8.94 -6.06 32.61
N THR A 86 8.73 -5.54 31.40
CA THR A 86 7.42 -5.57 30.77
C THR A 86 7.24 -6.93 30.10
N ASN A 87 6.55 -7.85 30.80
CA ASN A 87 6.02 -9.07 30.19
C ASN A 87 5.00 -8.73 29.11
N THR A 88 5.47 -8.40 27.92
CA THR A 88 4.65 -8.42 26.71
C THR A 88 4.67 -9.86 26.20
N ASN A 89 3.53 -10.55 26.28
CA ASN A 89 3.30 -11.79 25.52
C ASN A 89 3.32 -11.44 24.04
N GLU A 90 4.49 -11.37 23.43
CA GLU A 90 4.63 -11.23 21.99
C GLU A 90 4.21 -12.54 21.34
N SER A 91 3.04 -12.55 20.70
CA SER A 91 2.61 -13.66 19.85
C SER A 91 3.48 -13.65 18.59
N VAL A 92 4.35 -14.63 18.44
CA VAL A 92 5.12 -14.84 17.21
C VAL A 92 4.16 -15.38 16.15
N SER A 93 4.06 -14.70 15.02
CA SER A 93 3.27 -15.16 13.87
C SER A 93 4.22 -15.71 12.82
N SER A 94 3.95 -16.93 12.36
CA SER A 94 4.63 -17.52 11.21
C SER A 94 3.78 -17.32 9.98
N ILE A 95 4.43 -17.02 8.84
CA ILE A 95 3.78 -16.92 7.55
C ILE A 95 4.35 -18.03 6.64
N TYR A 96 3.47 -18.85 6.09
CA TYR A 96 3.81 -19.81 5.04
C TYR A 96 3.23 -19.31 3.73
N ILE A 97 4.06 -19.32 2.69
CA ILE A 97 3.67 -19.03 1.31
C ILE A 97 3.98 -20.27 0.46
N GLY A 98 3.11 -20.60 -0.49
CA GLY A 98 3.34 -21.75 -1.37
C GLY A 98 4.73 -21.69 -2.04
N ASP A 99 5.35 -22.86 -2.27
CA ASP A 99 6.77 -23.01 -2.68
C ASP A 99 7.23 -22.12 -3.85
N LYS A 100 6.33 -21.80 -4.76
CA LYS A 100 6.62 -20.95 -5.92
C LYS A 100 6.00 -19.55 -5.82
N CYS A 101 5.27 -19.24 -4.75
CA CYS A 101 4.74 -17.92 -4.51
C CYS A 101 5.85 -16.91 -4.26
N THR A 102 5.65 -15.69 -4.72
CA THR A 102 6.54 -14.57 -4.40
C THR A 102 5.68 -13.39 -4.00
N LEU A 103 5.96 -12.83 -2.81
CA LEU A 103 5.25 -11.67 -2.33
C LEU A 103 5.75 -10.39 -3.04
N ASP A 104 4.81 -9.54 -3.37
CA ASP A 104 5.02 -8.17 -3.81
C ASP A 104 4.20 -7.24 -2.91
N LEU A 105 4.87 -6.36 -2.20
CA LEU A 105 4.27 -5.39 -1.29
C LEU A 105 4.26 -3.97 -1.88
N GLY A 106 4.57 -3.81 -3.17
CA GLY A 106 4.62 -2.52 -3.85
C GLY A 106 3.34 -1.71 -3.73
N ALA A 107 2.20 -2.39 -3.71
CA ALA A 107 0.88 -1.76 -3.58
C ALA A 107 0.48 -1.33 -2.15
N VAL A 108 1.34 -1.56 -1.14
CA VAL A 108 1.08 -1.16 0.26
C VAL A 108 2.32 -0.59 0.95
N GLY A 109 3.49 -0.74 0.34
CA GLY A 109 4.77 -0.37 0.98
C GLY A 109 4.88 1.11 1.29
N LYS A 110 4.38 1.97 0.40
CA LYS A 110 4.37 3.43 0.60
C LYS A 110 3.42 3.83 1.73
N GLY A 111 2.24 3.21 1.74
CA GLY A 111 1.25 3.44 2.79
C GLY A 111 1.73 2.96 4.15
N ILE A 112 2.38 1.80 4.24
CA ILE A 112 3.01 1.32 5.48
C ILE A 112 4.06 2.32 5.98
N ALA A 113 4.88 2.87 5.10
CA ALA A 113 5.87 3.88 5.47
C ALA A 113 5.19 5.13 6.07
N CYS A 114 4.06 5.57 5.51
CA CYS A 114 3.24 6.64 6.06
C CYS A 114 2.72 6.30 7.47
N ASP A 115 2.20 5.09 7.69
CA ASP A 115 1.69 4.64 9.00
C ASP A 115 2.81 4.61 10.05
N VAL A 116 4.01 4.10 9.70
CA VAL A 116 5.18 4.08 10.59
C VAL A 116 5.59 5.51 11.00
N VAL A 117 5.62 6.44 10.03
CA VAL A 117 5.94 7.85 10.32
C VAL A 117 4.84 8.50 11.15
N GLN A 118 3.56 8.19 10.88
CA GLN A 118 2.43 8.68 11.68
C GLN A 118 2.57 8.25 13.15
N ASP A 119 2.90 6.99 13.40
CA ASP A 119 3.08 6.46 14.76
C ASP A 119 4.30 7.06 15.47
N TYR A 120 5.36 7.36 14.71
CA TYR A 120 6.50 8.11 15.24
C TYR A 120 6.07 9.54 15.62
N LEU A 121 5.37 10.27 14.74
CA LEU A 121 4.93 11.65 14.97
C LEU A 121 3.98 11.77 16.16
N LYS A 122 3.09 10.80 16.39
CA LYS A 122 2.20 10.76 17.58
C LYS A 122 2.97 10.84 18.91
N LYS A 123 4.22 10.35 18.92
CA LYS A 123 5.09 10.38 20.11
C LYS A 123 5.85 11.69 20.25
N GLN A 124 5.85 12.57 19.22
CA GLN A 124 6.59 13.83 19.18
C GLN A 124 5.73 14.99 19.70
N LYS A 125 5.90 15.38 20.98
CA LYS A 125 5.09 16.46 21.62
C LYS A 125 5.21 17.84 20.97
N LYS A 126 6.25 18.08 20.15
CA LYS A 126 6.54 19.38 19.53
C LYS A 126 6.07 19.50 18.08
N VAL A 127 5.53 18.43 17.50
CA VAL A 127 5.05 18.43 16.11
C VAL A 127 3.55 18.51 16.11
N SER A 128 3.00 19.65 15.69
CA SER A 128 1.54 19.89 15.58
C SER A 128 0.99 19.55 14.20
N GLY A 129 1.82 19.57 13.16
CA GLY A 129 1.41 19.24 11.81
C GLY A 129 2.61 18.92 10.91
N ALA A 130 2.41 18.01 9.96
CA ALA A 130 3.40 17.62 8.96
C ALA A 130 2.72 17.10 7.69
N VAL A 131 3.42 17.20 6.56
CA VAL A 131 3.08 16.53 5.30
C VAL A 131 4.25 15.63 4.92
N ILE A 132 3.99 14.34 4.74
CA ILE A 132 4.99 13.36 4.35
C ILE A 132 4.53 12.74 3.03
N ALA A 133 5.32 12.91 1.98
CA ALA A 133 5.06 12.33 0.67
C ALA A 133 6.03 11.17 0.41
N VAL A 134 5.47 10.00 0.07
CA VAL A 134 6.21 8.81 -0.32
C VAL A 134 5.68 8.37 -1.69
N GLY A 135 6.25 8.92 -2.76
CA GLY A 135 5.69 8.75 -4.11
C GLY A 135 4.22 9.18 -4.17
N GLY A 136 3.35 8.31 -4.69
CA GLY A 136 1.90 8.56 -4.79
C GLY A 136 1.11 8.41 -3.48
N SER A 137 1.77 8.21 -2.32
CA SER A 137 1.13 8.14 -1.00
C SER A 137 1.55 9.34 -0.14
N ILE A 138 0.59 9.99 0.49
CA ILE A 138 0.78 11.22 1.29
C ILE A 138 0.14 11.03 2.65
N LEU A 139 0.91 11.25 3.72
CA LEU A 139 0.38 11.44 5.07
C LEU A 139 0.23 12.94 5.35
N LEU A 140 -0.96 13.34 5.71
CA LEU A 140 -1.27 14.62 6.35
C LEU A 140 -1.37 14.33 7.85
N TYR A 141 -0.56 15.01 8.66
CA TYR A 141 -0.55 14.79 10.11
C TYR A 141 -0.91 16.07 10.86
N GLY A 142 -1.84 15.97 11.80
CA GLY A 142 -2.24 17.08 12.66
C GLY A 142 -2.88 18.24 11.91
N SER A 143 -2.49 19.47 12.24
CA SER A 143 -3.06 20.69 11.68
C SER A 143 -1.98 21.70 11.34
N LYS A 144 -2.26 22.54 10.33
CA LYS A 144 -1.43 23.72 10.05
C LYS A 144 -1.51 24.74 11.19
N ALA A 145 -0.48 25.54 11.33
CA ALA A 145 -0.42 26.59 12.38
C ALA A 145 -1.55 27.62 12.28
N ASP A 146 -2.03 27.90 11.07
CA ASP A 146 -3.13 28.82 10.78
C ASP A 146 -4.51 28.13 10.81
N SER A 147 -4.57 26.86 11.19
CA SER A 147 -5.78 26.03 11.21
C SER A 147 -6.47 25.87 9.85
N SER A 148 -5.85 26.25 8.75
CA SER A 148 -6.39 26.03 7.39
C SER A 148 -6.28 24.56 7.01
N ASN A 149 -7.12 24.14 6.04
CA ASN A 149 -7.07 22.79 5.51
C ASN A 149 -5.75 22.49 4.76
N TRP A 150 -5.41 21.23 4.72
CA TRP A 150 -4.39 20.68 3.83
C TRP A 150 -4.97 20.63 2.41
N ASN A 151 -4.25 21.16 1.43
CA ASN A 151 -4.63 21.06 0.03
C ASN A 151 -3.70 20.06 -0.68
N VAL A 152 -4.29 18.97 -1.16
CA VAL A 152 -3.60 17.91 -1.90
C VAL A 152 -4.01 17.99 -3.36
N ALA A 153 -3.05 18.20 -4.24
CA ALA A 153 -3.29 18.17 -5.67
C ALA A 153 -3.55 16.73 -6.14
N VAL A 154 -4.62 16.53 -6.91
CA VAL A 154 -4.86 15.30 -7.66
C VAL A 154 -4.30 15.51 -9.05
N GLN A 155 -3.31 14.71 -9.43
CA GLN A 155 -2.59 14.84 -10.69
C GLN A 155 -3.50 14.62 -11.90
N ASN A 156 -3.25 15.35 -12.96
CA ASN A 156 -3.89 15.13 -14.26
C ASN A 156 -3.33 13.86 -14.91
N PRO A 157 -4.13 12.76 -15.02
CA PRO A 157 -3.66 11.49 -15.57
C PRO A 157 -3.24 11.53 -17.04
N ARG A 158 -3.54 12.63 -17.72
CA ARG A 158 -3.27 12.83 -19.16
C ARG A 158 -2.53 14.14 -19.43
N GLY A 159 -2.12 14.84 -18.38
CA GLY A 159 -1.33 16.06 -18.42
C GLY A 159 0.16 15.82 -18.26
N GLN A 160 0.90 16.90 -18.02
CA GLN A 160 2.31 16.86 -17.69
C GLN A 160 2.51 16.54 -16.20
N ASP A 161 3.72 16.08 -15.85
CA ASP A 161 4.07 15.85 -14.46
C ASP A 161 3.89 17.12 -13.62
N GLY A 162 3.18 16.96 -12.48
CA GLY A 162 2.87 18.07 -11.58
C GLY A 162 1.64 18.89 -12.00
N GLU A 163 1.02 18.63 -13.13
CA GLU A 163 -0.23 19.26 -13.51
C GLU A 163 -1.40 18.69 -12.71
N ALA A 164 -2.12 19.54 -12.00
CA ALA A 164 -3.29 19.13 -11.21
C ALA A 164 -4.57 19.17 -12.04
N MET A 165 -5.37 18.08 -11.96
CA MET A 165 -6.74 18.11 -12.49
C MET A 165 -7.74 18.60 -11.44
N GLY A 166 -7.39 18.55 -10.16
CA GLY A 166 -8.24 18.98 -9.05
C GLY A 166 -7.47 19.07 -7.74
N VAL A 167 -8.15 19.52 -6.70
CA VAL A 167 -7.61 19.71 -5.35
C VAL A 167 -8.55 19.09 -4.33
N LEU A 168 -7.98 18.28 -3.41
CA LEU A 168 -8.61 17.82 -2.18
C LEU A 168 -8.26 18.78 -1.04
N SER A 169 -9.27 19.29 -0.34
CA SER A 169 -9.13 20.12 0.87
C SER A 169 -9.50 19.28 2.10
N LEU A 170 -8.50 18.89 2.89
CA LEU A 170 -8.64 17.93 4.00
C LEU A 170 -8.17 18.56 5.31
N SER A 171 -8.76 18.13 6.43
CA SER A 171 -8.38 18.55 7.78
C SER A 171 -7.98 17.37 8.64
N GLY A 172 -7.15 17.64 9.65
CA GLY A 172 -6.71 16.61 10.59
C GLY A 172 -5.69 15.64 10.01
N THR A 173 -5.52 14.51 10.69
CA THR A 173 -4.61 13.44 10.25
C THR A 173 -5.33 12.50 9.30
N THR A 174 -4.79 12.30 8.10
CA THR A 174 -5.35 11.40 7.09
C THR A 174 -4.29 11.01 6.06
N ASN A 175 -4.51 9.91 5.36
CA ASN A 175 -3.65 9.40 4.31
C ASN A 175 -4.35 9.49 2.95
N VAL A 176 -3.61 9.89 1.93
CA VAL A 176 -4.09 9.96 0.55
C VAL A 176 -3.15 9.16 -0.32
N SER A 177 -3.68 8.21 -1.09
CA SER A 177 -2.88 7.42 -2.04
C SER A 177 -3.55 7.34 -3.39
N THR A 178 -2.74 7.44 -4.45
CA THR A 178 -3.22 7.37 -5.83
C THR A 178 -2.58 6.21 -6.57
N SER A 179 -3.41 5.48 -7.31
CA SER A 179 -3.01 4.48 -8.30
C SER A 179 -3.48 4.91 -9.67
N GLY A 180 -2.59 4.90 -10.67
CA GLY A 180 -2.91 5.35 -12.02
C GLY A 180 -2.12 4.60 -13.10
N ASP A 181 -2.70 4.51 -14.31
CA ASP A 181 -2.11 3.86 -15.48
C ASP A 181 -0.96 4.67 -16.12
N TYR A 182 -0.73 5.87 -15.62
CA TYR A 182 0.25 6.84 -16.13
C TYR A 182 1.55 6.89 -15.31
N GLU A 183 1.58 6.29 -14.13
CA GLU A 183 2.75 6.33 -13.24
C GLU A 183 3.93 5.54 -13.81
N LYS A 184 3.69 4.26 -14.14
CA LYS A 184 4.70 3.34 -14.65
C LYS A 184 4.09 2.48 -15.74
N TYR A 185 4.57 2.62 -16.97
CA TYR A 185 4.05 1.90 -18.12
C TYR A 185 5.07 1.89 -19.27
N PHE A 186 4.86 1.00 -20.22
CA PHE A 186 5.48 1.07 -21.53
C PHE A 186 4.44 1.03 -22.63
N MET A 187 4.84 1.49 -23.83
CA MET A 187 4.00 1.44 -25.01
C MET A 187 4.48 0.36 -25.96
N GLN A 188 3.59 -0.51 -26.42
CA GLN A 188 3.86 -1.49 -27.47
C GLN A 188 2.65 -1.58 -28.40
N ASP A 189 2.87 -1.48 -29.69
CA ASP A 189 1.84 -1.54 -30.73
C ASP A 189 0.66 -0.57 -30.50
N GLY A 190 0.97 0.64 -30.00
CA GLY A 190 -0.02 1.68 -29.69
C GLY A 190 -0.83 1.44 -28.40
N LYS A 191 -0.59 0.35 -27.69
CA LYS A 191 -1.24 0.02 -26.44
C LYS A 191 -0.33 0.32 -25.25
N ARG A 192 -0.93 0.88 -24.17
CA ARG A 192 -0.29 1.11 -22.88
C ARG A 192 -0.37 -0.14 -22.00
N TYR A 193 0.77 -0.55 -21.46
CA TYR A 193 0.89 -1.65 -20.52
C TYR A 193 1.45 -1.08 -19.21
N HIS A 194 0.60 -0.86 -18.23
CA HIS A 194 0.95 -0.26 -16.93
C HIS A 194 1.16 -1.32 -15.85
N HIS A 195 1.82 -0.93 -14.76
CA HIS A 195 2.27 -1.80 -13.67
C HIS A 195 1.18 -2.37 -12.77
N ILE A 196 -0.04 -1.84 -12.81
CA ILE A 196 -1.14 -2.35 -11.99
C ILE A 196 -1.74 -3.56 -12.69
N LEU A 197 -1.34 -4.74 -12.25
CA LEU A 197 -1.75 -6.01 -12.85
C LEU A 197 -3.04 -6.52 -12.21
N ASP A 198 -3.92 -7.10 -13.00
CA ASP A 198 -5.08 -7.85 -12.54
C ASP A 198 -4.65 -9.30 -12.23
N PRO A 199 -4.70 -9.73 -10.95
CA PRO A 199 -4.28 -11.08 -10.57
C PRO A 199 -5.14 -12.20 -11.18
N SER A 200 -6.34 -11.88 -11.63
CA SER A 200 -7.26 -12.86 -12.26
C SER A 200 -6.92 -13.16 -13.70
N THR A 201 -6.37 -12.20 -14.42
CA THR A 201 -6.03 -12.31 -15.84
C THR A 201 -4.54 -12.40 -16.10
N GLY A 202 -3.73 -11.84 -15.20
CA GLY A 202 -2.28 -11.71 -15.34
C GLY A 202 -1.84 -10.59 -16.29
N TYR A 203 -2.76 -9.77 -16.77
CA TYR A 203 -2.50 -8.58 -17.60
C TYR A 203 -2.64 -7.29 -16.80
N PRO A 204 -2.13 -6.15 -17.31
CA PRO A 204 -2.53 -4.84 -16.78
C PRO A 204 -4.05 -4.73 -16.69
N ALA A 205 -4.54 -4.19 -15.58
CA ALA A 205 -5.97 -4.05 -15.32
C ALA A 205 -6.65 -3.19 -16.39
N ASP A 206 -7.80 -3.62 -16.88
CA ASP A 206 -8.61 -2.91 -17.86
C ASP A 206 -10.03 -2.72 -17.33
N SER A 207 -10.14 -1.92 -16.29
CA SER A 207 -11.39 -1.63 -15.58
C SER A 207 -12.13 -0.40 -16.09
N GLY A 208 -11.59 0.27 -17.12
CA GLY A 208 -12.06 1.56 -17.63
C GLY A 208 -11.61 2.76 -16.81
N LEU A 209 -10.86 2.55 -15.70
CA LEU A 209 -10.30 3.61 -14.89
C LEU A 209 -8.87 3.97 -15.33
N ILE A 210 -8.53 5.25 -15.21
CA ILE A 210 -7.19 5.77 -15.48
C ILE A 210 -6.51 6.28 -14.20
N SER A 211 -7.28 6.62 -13.16
CA SER A 211 -6.77 7.04 -11.86
C SER A 211 -7.78 6.75 -10.76
N VAL A 212 -7.28 6.35 -9.58
CA VAL A 212 -8.05 6.19 -8.35
C VAL A 212 -7.27 6.80 -7.20
N THR A 213 -7.83 7.80 -6.55
CA THR A 213 -7.28 8.42 -5.34
C THR A 213 -8.13 8.05 -4.14
N ILE A 214 -7.53 7.52 -3.10
CA ILE A 214 -8.19 7.08 -1.86
C ILE A 214 -7.76 7.93 -0.68
N VAL A 215 -8.73 8.26 0.16
CA VAL A 215 -8.54 8.94 1.45
C VAL A 215 -8.95 7.99 2.56
N SER A 216 -8.06 7.76 3.53
CA SER A 216 -8.28 6.85 4.66
C SER A 216 -7.45 7.27 5.88
N ASP A 217 -7.84 6.83 7.07
CA ASP A 217 -7.08 7.04 8.30
C ASP A 217 -5.80 6.19 8.39
N SER A 218 -5.66 5.17 7.54
CA SER A 218 -4.48 4.30 7.45
C SER A 218 -3.81 4.42 6.09
N GLY A 219 -2.49 4.60 6.11
CA GLY A 219 -1.67 4.63 4.90
C GLY A 219 -1.68 3.29 4.16
N LEU A 220 -1.55 2.18 4.89
CA LEU A 220 -1.67 0.84 4.33
C LEU A 220 -3.00 0.65 3.59
N LEU A 221 -4.11 1.10 4.20
CA LEU A 221 -5.42 0.96 3.57
C LEU A 221 -5.59 1.89 2.38
N SER A 222 -5.15 3.16 2.46
CA SER A 222 -5.25 4.07 1.31
C SER A 222 -4.47 3.55 0.10
N ASP A 223 -3.24 3.07 0.29
CA ASP A 223 -2.37 2.54 -0.77
C ASP A 223 -2.96 1.26 -1.37
N GLY A 224 -3.28 0.26 -0.52
CA GLY A 224 -3.84 -1.01 -0.99
C GLY A 224 -5.23 -0.90 -1.61
N LEU A 225 -6.09 -0.02 -1.08
CA LEU A 225 -7.43 0.21 -1.64
C LEU A 225 -7.37 0.95 -2.98
N SER A 226 -6.40 1.85 -3.19
CA SER A 226 -6.25 2.53 -4.48
C SER A 226 -5.98 1.52 -5.60
N THR A 227 -5.10 0.56 -5.35
CA THR A 227 -4.80 -0.55 -6.27
C THR A 227 -6.00 -1.49 -6.45
N ALA A 228 -6.62 -1.95 -5.34
CA ALA A 228 -7.78 -2.83 -5.41
C ALA A 228 -8.94 -2.22 -6.19
N CYS A 229 -9.25 -0.94 -5.93
CA CYS A 229 -10.33 -0.22 -6.61
C CYS A 229 -10.02 0.02 -8.09
N PHE A 230 -8.76 0.27 -8.42
CA PHE A 230 -8.32 0.41 -9.81
C PHE A 230 -8.57 -0.89 -10.60
N VAL A 231 -8.24 -2.05 -10.02
CA VAL A 231 -8.48 -3.37 -10.65
C VAL A 231 -9.97 -3.71 -10.72
N LEU A 232 -10.73 -3.45 -9.64
CA LEU A 232 -12.17 -3.76 -9.56
C LEU A 232 -13.06 -2.91 -10.46
N GLY A 233 -12.60 -1.71 -10.82
CA GLY A 233 -13.43 -0.71 -11.46
C GLY A 233 -14.33 0.04 -10.46
N LYS A 234 -15.01 1.08 -10.97
CA LYS A 234 -15.73 2.07 -10.18
C LYS A 234 -16.78 1.47 -9.24
N GLU A 235 -17.73 0.68 -9.78
CA GLU A 235 -18.89 0.20 -9.02
C GLU A 235 -18.50 -0.74 -7.88
N LYS A 236 -17.61 -1.70 -8.16
CA LYS A 236 -17.12 -2.65 -7.15
C LYS A 236 -16.14 -1.96 -6.20
N GLY A 237 -15.34 -1.03 -6.70
CA GLY A 237 -14.42 -0.23 -5.90
C GLY A 237 -15.16 0.60 -4.86
N GLN A 238 -16.23 1.33 -5.22
CA GLN A 238 -17.03 2.10 -4.29
C GLN A 238 -17.62 1.21 -3.17
N LYS A 239 -18.17 0.03 -3.52
CA LYS A 239 -18.66 -0.94 -2.52
C LYS A 239 -17.56 -1.43 -1.58
N LEU A 240 -16.35 -1.63 -2.11
CA LEU A 240 -15.21 -2.02 -1.27
C LEU A 240 -14.84 -0.90 -0.30
N LEU A 241 -14.82 0.37 -0.74
CA LEU A 241 -14.53 1.52 0.14
C LEU A 241 -15.52 1.63 1.30
N GLU A 242 -16.83 1.42 1.05
CA GLU A 242 -17.86 1.41 2.09
C GLU A 242 -17.53 0.41 3.20
N THR A 243 -16.98 -0.76 2.88
CA THR A 243 -16.63 -1.79 3.88
C THR A 243 -15.45 -1.42 4.77
N TYR A 244 -14.66 -0.42 4.34
CA TYR A 244 -13.49 0.07 5.07
C TYR A 244 -13.66 1.48 5.64
N GLY A 245 -14.83 2.13 5.41
CA GLY A 245 -15.04 3.52 5.80
C GLY A 245 -14.09 4.50 5.12
N ALA A 246 -13.59 4.13 3.93
CA ALA A 246 -12.70 4.96 3.14
C ALA A 246 -13.45 5.71 2.04
N GLU A 247 -12.88 6.82 1.58
CA GLU A 247 -13.45 7.66 0.53
C GLU A 247 -12.54 7.69 -0.69
N GLY A 248 -13.10 7.98 -1.87
CA GLY A 248 -12.30 7.95 -3.09
C GLY A 248 -12.79 8.82 -4.23
N ILE A 249 -11.84 9.09 -5.14
CA ILE A 249 -12.05 9.76 -6.43
C ILE A 249 -11.64 8.79 -7.51
N PHE A 250 -12.56 8.54 -8.45
CA PHE A 250 -12.35 7.64 -9.59
C PHE A 250 -12.40 8.45 -10.87
N ILE A 251 -11.41 8.29 -11.74
CA ILE A 251 -11.34 8.97 -13.03
C ILE A 251 -11.32 7.90 -14.12
N ASP A 252 -12.26 7.94 -15.04
CA ASP A 252 -12.35 7.00 -16.15
C ASP A 252 -11.64 7.51 -17.43
N GLN A 253 -11.60 6.64 -18.45
CA GLN A 253 -10.97 6.92 -19.73
C GLN A 253 -11.64 8.09 -20.50
N ASN A 254 -12.89 8.43 -20.17
CA ASN A 254 -13.63 9.55 -20.74
C ASN A 254 -13.47 10.84 -19.93
N LYS A 255 -12.52 10.88 -18.99
CA LYS A 255 -12.28 11.98 -18.05
C LYS A 255 -13.48 12.28 -17.14
N LYS A 256 -14.39 11.31 -16.99
CA LYS A 256 -15.47 11.43 -16.02
C LYS A 256 -14.95 11.17 -14.61
N VAL A 257 -15.22 12.08 -13.70
CA VAL A 257 -14.82 12.03 -12.29
C VAL A 257 -15.99 11.57 -11.45
N THR A 258 -15.79 10.55 -10.64
CA THR A 258 -16.75 10.10 -9.64
C THR A 258 -16.14 10.28 -8.27
N VAL A 259 -16.82 11.03 -7.42
CA VAL A 259 -16.37 11.34 -6.05
C VAL A 259 -17.34 10.72 -5.06
N THR A 260 -16.82 9.99 -4.06
CA THR A 260 -17.65 9.41 -3.01
C THR A 260 -18.21 10.49 -2.09
N LYS A 261 -19.27 10.15 -1.34
CA LYS A 261 -20.10 11.13 -0.61
C LYS A 261 -19.28 11.98 0.36
N GLY A 262 -18.33 11.39 1.09
CA GLY A 262 -17.55 12.11 2.12
C GLY A 262 -16.51 13.10 1.56
N LEU A 263 -16.26 13.08 0.23
CA LEU A 263 -15.33 13.99 -0.43
C LEU A 263 -16.02 15.04 -1.33
N LYS A 264 -17.34 15.00 -1.54
CA LYS A 264 -18.02 15.90 -2.50
C LYS A 264 -17.77 17.37 -2.22
N ASP A 265 -17.82 17.78 -0.96
CA ASP A 265 -17.60 19.17 -0.53
C ASP A 265 -16.11 19.49 -0.26
N LYS A 266 -15.23 18.51 -0.46
CA LYS A 266 -13.80 18.61 -0.20
C LYS A 266 -12.95 18.54 -1.46
N PHE A 267 -13.56 18.24 -2.59
CA PHE A 267 -12.85 18.11 -3.87
C PHE A 267 -13.36 19.12 -4.89
N THR A 268 -12.42 19.84 -5.50
CA THR A 268 -12.68 20.82 -6.54
C THR A 268 -11.91 20.42 -7.81
N ILE A 269 -12.62 20.34 -8.94
CA ILE A 269 -12.02 20.16 -10.27
C ILE A 269 -11.43 21.51 -10.72
N LEU A 270 -10.19 21.50 -11.17
CA LEU A 270 -9.49 22.68 -11.71
C LEU A 270 -9.39 22.66 -13.24
N ASN A 271 -9.33 21.46 -13.82
CA ASN A 271 -9.20 21.30 -15.28
C ASN A 271 -10.58 20.98 -15.89
N GLU A 272 -11.07 21.89 -16.74
CA GLU A 272 -12.43 21.85 -17.34
C GLU A 272 -12.65 20.65 -18.30
N GLU A 273 -11.60 19.95 -18.70
CA GLU A 273 -11.73 18.70 -19.48
C GLU A 273 -12.33 17.55 -18.66
N TYR A 274 -12.26 17.62 -17.33
CA TYR A 274 -12.80 16.64 -16.41
C TYR A 274 -14.18 17.04 -15.91
N LYS A 275 -15.11 16.08 -15.86
CA LYS A 275 -16.51 16.32 -15.47
C LYS A 275 -16.99 15.31 -14.43
N GLN A 276 -17.75 15.77 -13.46
CA GLN A 276 -18.48 14.90 -12.51
C GLN A 276 -19.75 14.31 -13.14
#